data_079962b8cd36f9ebba4b5dc35ee2be08
#
_entry.id   079962b8cd36f9ebba4b5dc35ee2be08
#
_cell.length_a   1.000
_cell.length_b   1.000
_cell.length_c   1.000
_cell.angle_alpha   90.00
_cell.angle_beta   90.00
_cell.angle_gamma   90.00
#
_symmetry.space_group_name_H-M   'P 1'
#
loop_
_entity.id
_entity.type
_entity.pdbx_description
1 polymer ?
#
loop_
_entity_poly.entity_id
_entity_poly.type
_entity_poly.pdbx_seq_one_letter_code
_entity_poly.pdbx_strand_id
1 'polypeptide(L)'
;MEFAKIREFILGAYHDLPNVLVTGSLLIGALSGYMPLLWLSLGLLALDLPITYLLQVIMGYFFTDNPYLSVRSELCGPRYYDVASGQTPIIDFMAPTFWMSASVFFAVFTGYNALRILFKTSSKGATQQQINMRRAYCFAVLLVAIIFFFIAGSRVLSGCETLAGGAIGAFVGGSLAVIYWHILDVCGSGLVPDILQIVANSAPSSSGPVTPVICTKPATYENAF
;
A
#
# COMPACT_ATOMS: atom_id res chain seq x y z
N MET A 1 -15.87 -25.10 -17.22
CA MET A 1 -16.17 -23.72 -17.67
C MET A 1 -15.93 -22.67 -16.59
N GLU A 2 -16.19 -22.97 -15.31
CA GLU A 2 -15.98 -22.02 -14.19
C GLU A 2 -14.50 -21.78 -13.87
N PHE A 3 -13.65 -22.80 -13.89
CA PHE A 3 -12.22 -22.65 -13.62
C PHE A 3 -11.50 -21.70 -14.59
N ALA A 4 -11.91 -21.66 -15.87
CA ALA A 4 -11.32 -20.74 -16.83
C ALA A 4 -11.67 -19.28 -16.48
N LYS A 5 -12.90 -19.02 -16.09
CA LYS A 5 -13.34 -17.68 -15.66
C LYS A 5 -12.65 -17.21 -14.39
N ILE A 6 -12.48 -18.12 -13.41
CA ILE A 6 -11.74 -17.82 -12.17
C ILE A 6 -10.29 -17.50 -12.48
N ARG A 7 -9.65 -18.28 -13.36
CA ARG A 7 -8.27 -18.03 -13.79
C ARG A 7 -8.14 -16.66 -14.49
N GLU A 8 -9.05 -16.34 -15.40
CA GLU A 8 -9.05 -15.03 -16.09
C GLU A 8 -9.25 -13.88 -15.11
N PHE A 9 -10.14 -14.05 -14.13
CA PHE A 9 -10.37 -13.05 -13.09
C PHE A 9 -9.12 -12.84 -12.24
N ILE A 10 -8.47 -13.92 -11.78
CA ILE A 10 -7.23 -13.84 -10.98
C ILE A 10 -6.12 -13.19 -11.78
N LEU A 11 -5.93 -13.58 -13.06
CA LEU A 11 -4.93 -12.96 -13.92
C LEU A 11 -5.23 -11.48 -14.18
N GLY A 12 -6.51 -11.12 -14.40
CA GLY A 12 -6.92 -9.72 -14.52
C GLY A 12 -6.60 -8.91 -13.27
N ALA A 13 -6.97 -9.40 -12.09
CA ALA A 13 -6.67 -8.74 -10.83
C ALA A 13 -5.14 -8.60 -10.57
N TYR A 14 -4.36 -9.59 -10.98
CA TYR A 14 -2.90 -9.54 -10.90
C TYR A 14 -2.31 -8.46 -11.81
N HIS A 15 -2.78 -8.34 -13.06
CA HIS A 15 -2.32 -7.30 -13.99
C HIS A 15 -2.69 -5.89 -13.53
N ASP A 16 -3.88 -5.74 -12.95
CA ASP A 16 -4.40 -4.45 -12.49
C ASP A 16 -4.07 -4.15 -11.01
N LEU A 17 -3.19 -4.93 -10.39
CA LEU A 17 -2.88 -4.83 -8.96
C LEU A 17 -2.57 -3.40 -8.48
N PRO A 18 -1.72 -2.58 -9.15
CA PRO A 18 -1.48 -1.22 -8.72
C PRO A 18 -2.74 -0.35 -8.71
N ASN A 19 -3.57 -0.48 -9.75
CA ASN A 19 -4.83 0.25 -9.84
C ASN A 19 -5.80 -0.19 -8.75
N VAL A 20 -5.85 -1.49 -8.45
CA VAL A 20 -6.67 -2.04 -7.36
C VAL A 20 -6.18 -1.54 -6.00
N LEU A 21 -4.86 -1.46 -5.78
CA LEU A 21 -4.30 -0.91 -4.54
C LEU A 21 -4.65 0.56 -4.35
N VAL A 22 -4.49 1.37 -5.40
CA VAL A 22 -4.80 2.80 -5.36
C VAL A 22 -6.30 3.03 -5.19
N THR A 23 -7.12 2.47 -6.07
CA THR A 23 -8.57 2.69 -6.05
C THR A 23 -9.22 2.05 -4.83
N GLY A 24 -8.78 0.85 -4.43
CA GLY A 24 -9.27 0.16 -3.24
C GLY A 24 -8.97 0.94 -1.97
N SER A 25 -7.73 1.41 -1.77
CA SER A 25 -7.37 2.21 -0.61
C SER A 25 -8.09 3.56 -0.60
N LEU A 26 -8.26 4.20 -1.77
CA LEU A 26 -9.02 5.44 -1.90
C LEU A 26 -10.49 5.25 -1.53
N LEU A 27 -11.15 4.26 -2.13
CA LEU A 27 -12.59 3.99 -1.91
C LEU A 27 -12.85 3.57 -0.46
N ILE A 28 -12.09 2.62 0.07
CA ILE A 28 -12.25 2.18 1.47
C ILE A 28 -11.97 3.33 2.42
N GLY A 29 -10.91 4.13 2.17
CA GLY A 29 -10.57 5.29 2.98
C GLY A 29 -11.68 6.35 2.96
N ALA A 30 -12.23 6.65 1.78
CA ALA A 30 -13.29 7.64 1.64
C ALA A 30 -14.62 7.17 2.27
N LEU A 31 -15.03 5.92 2.03
CA LEU A 31 -16.28 5.38 2.55
C LEU A 31 -16.26 5.14 4.06
N SER A 32 -15.11 4.72 4.59
CA SER A 32 -14.95 4.49 6.04
C SER A 32 -14.56 5.74 6.83
N GLY A 33 -14.21 6.84 6.15
CA GLY A 33 -13.61 8.02 6.77
C GLY A 33 -12.22 7.77 7.35
N TYR A 34 -11.57 6.66 6.97
CA TYR A 34 -10.27 6.28 7.50
C TYR A 34 -9.13 6.98 6.75
N MET A 35 -8.77 8.17 7.23
CA MET A 35 -7.76 9.05 6.63
C MET A 35 -6.42 8.37 6.26
N PRO A 36 -5.87 7.45 7.06
CA PRO A 36 -4.60 6.80 6.71
C PRO A 36 -4.61 6.04 5.38
N LEU A 37 -5.73 5.46 4.97
CA LEU A 37 -5.85 4.81 3.65
C LEU A 37 -5.88 5.84 2.52
N LEU A 38 -6.46 7.01 2.74
CA LEU A 38 -6.41 8.12 1.79
C LEU A 38 -4.97 8.63 1.61
N TRP A 39 -4.21 8.74 2.70
CA TRP A 39 -2.80 9.10 2.62
C TRP A 39 -1.96 8.04 1.92
N LEU A 40 -2.24 6.75 2.12
CA LEU A 40 -1.57 5.68 1.38
C LEU A 40 -1.83 5.80 -0.13
N SER A 41 -3.08 5.99 -0.55
CA SER A 41 -3.40 6.18 -1.98
C SER A 41 -2.79 7.46 -2.55
N LEU A 42 -2.73 8.54 -1.76
CA LEU A 42 -2.06 9.77 -2.15
C LEU A 42 -0.55 9.55 -2.36
N GLY A 43 0.11 8.79 -1.48
CA GLY A 43 1.51 8.41 -1.64
C GLY A 43 1.78 7.67 -2.94
N LEU A 44 0.92 6.71 -3.28
CA LEU A 44 1.02 5.96 -4.53
C LEU A 44 0.79 6.85 -5.77
N LEU A 45 -0.20 7.76 -5.74
CA LEU A 45 -0.56 8.59 -6.88
C LEU A 45 0.33 9.83 -7.04
N ALA A 46 0.62 10.52 -5.95
CA ALA A 46 1.30 11.82 -5.99
C ALA A 46 2.82 11.72 -5.83
N LEU A 47 3.32 10.62 -5.30
CA LEU A 47 4.75 10.42 -5.08
C LEU A 47 5.31 9.30 -5.95
N ASP A 48 4.80 8.07 -5.80
CA ASP A 48 5.37 6.90 -6.48
C ASP A 48 5.18 6.96 -8.00
N LEU A 49 3.96 7.22 -8.47
CA LEU A 49 3.66 7.26 -9.91
C LEU A 49 4.49 8.32 -10.67
N PRO A 50 4.54 9.62 -10.28
CA PRO A 50 5.28 10.61 -11.05
C PRO A 50 6.80 10.40 -10.96
N ILE A 51 7.33 9.93 -9.83
CA ILE A 51 8.77 9.65 -9.71
C ILE A 51 9.15 8.46 -10.58
N THR A 52 8.35 7.39 -10.56
CA THR A 52 8.57 6.22 -11.40
C THR A 52 8.51 6.60 -12.88
N TYR A 53 7.52 7.38 -13.29
CA TYR A 53 7.41 7.88 -14.67
C TYR A 53 8.61 8.74 -15.08
N LEU A 54 9.03 9.66 -14.21
CA LEU A 54 10.23 10.48 -14.47
C LEU A 54 11.48 9.62 -14.64
N LEU A 55 11.65 8.60 -13.81
CA LEU A 55 12.76 7.66 -13.92
C LEU A 55 12.70 6.84 -15.23
N GLN A 56 11.50 6.41 -15.64
CA GLN A 56 11.33 5.73 -16.94
C GLN A 56 11.78 6.61 -18.11
N VAL A 57 11.38 7.89 -18.10
CA VAL A 57 11.80 8.84 -19.15
C VAL A 57 13.32 9.03 -19.12
N ILE A 58 13.91 9.21 -17.96
CA ILE A 58 15.37 9.36 -17.81
C ILE A 58 16.09 8.09 -18.29
N MET A 59 15.67 6.93 -17.84
CA MET A 59 16.27 5.65 -18.24
C MET A 59 16.10 5.41 -19.75
N GLY A 60 14.93 5.73 -20.31
CA GLY A 60 14.69 5.67 -21.75
C GLY A 60 15.63 6.57 -22.56
N TYR A 61 15.95 7.75 -22.04
CA TYR A 61 16.88 8.67 -22.70
C TYR A 61 18.34 8.18 -22.69
N PHE A 62 18.79 7.62 -21.55
CA PHE A 62 20.20 7.22 -21.38
C PHE A 62 20.50 5.78 -21.82
N PHE A 63 19.50 4.90 -21.83
CA PHE A 63 19.66 3.45 -22.01
C PHE A 63 18.73 2.87 -23.08
N THR A 64 18.50 3.57 -24.16
CA THR A 64 17.48 3.30 -25.21
C THR A 64 17.46 1.86 -25.73
N ASP A 65 18.62 1.19 -25.80
CA ASP A 65 18.73 -0.16 -26.39
C ASP A 65 19.22 -1.22 -25.38
N ASN A 66 19.05 -0.95 -24.09
CA ASN A 66 19.55 -1.89 -23.08
C ASN A 66 18.53 -3.01 -22.80
N PRO A 67 18.80 -4.27 -23.21
CA PRO A 67 17.87 -5.38 -23.03
C PRO A 67 17.63 -5.76 -21.56
N TYR A 68 18.50 -5.31 -20.67
CA TYR A 68 18.35 -5.55 -19.22
C TYR A 68 17.35 -4.59 -18.54
N LEU A 69 16.99 -3.51 -19.21
CA LEU A 69 16.09 -2.46 -18.70
C LEU A 69 14.80 -2.35 -19.51
N SER A 70 14.74 -2.99 -20.69
CA SER A 70 13.52 -3.02 -21.52
C SER A 70 12.57 -4.12 -21.02
N VAL A 71 11.32 -3.77 -20.80
CA VAL A 71 10.26 -4.69 -20.42
C VAL A 71 9.50 -5.11 -21.66
N ARG A 72 9.61 -6.35 -22.10
CA ARG A 72 8.84 -6.90 -23.22
C ARG A 72 7.44 -7.25 -22.75
N SER A 73 6.46 -6.43 -23.11
CA SER A 73 5.19 -6.45 -22.41
C SER A 73 3.95 -6.80 -23.24
N GLU A 74 4.03 -7.54 -24.31
CA GLU A 74 2.80 -8.02 -24.99
C GLU A 74 1.87 -8.81 -24.05
N LEU A 75 2.42 -9.52 -23.07
CA LEU A 75 1.67 -10.32 -22.11
C LEU A 75 1.53 -9.65 -20.71
N CYS A 76 2.25 -8.59 -20.44
CA CYS A 76 2.49 -8.07 -19.10
C CYS A 76 2.07 -6.62 -18.91
N GLY A 77 1.66 -5.94 -19.98
CA GLY A 77 1.19 -4.55 -19.95
C GLY A 77 -0.21 -4.42 -19.34
N PRO A 78 -0.56 -3.26 -18.81
CA PRO A 78 -1.93 -2.98 -18.46
C PRO A 78 -2.79 -3.02 -19.73
N ARG A 79 -3.88 -3.75 -19.69
CA ARG A 79 -4.82 -3.94 -20.84
C ARG A 79 -5.41 -2.65 -21.41
N TYR A 80 -5.11 -1.50 -20.81
CA TYR A 80 -5.70 -0.21 -21.17
C TYR A 80 -5.24 0.37 -22.52
N TYR A 81 -4.17 -0.16 -23.10
CA TYR A 81 -3.62 0.41 -24.35
C TYR A 81 -4.02 -0.31 -25.63
N ASP A 82 -4.77 -1.41 -25.55
CA ASP A 82 -4.82 -2.37 -26.65
C ASP A 82 -6.07 -2.29 -27.56
N VAL A 83 -7.09 -1.50 -27.27
CA VAL A 83 -8.36 -1.70 -27.97
C VAL A 83 -8.76 -0.58 -28.91
N ALA A 84 -8.21 0.62 -28.77
CA ALA A 84 -8.75 1.77 -29.50
C ALA A 84 -7.98 2.18 -30.76
N SER A 85 -6.75 1.76 -30.98
CA SER A 85 -5.91 2.36 -32.02
C SER A 85 -5.43 1.43 -33.13
N GLY A 86 -5.60 0.11 -33.04
CA GLY A 86 -5.07 -0.82 -34.05
C GLY A 86 -3.54 -0.71 -34.27
N GLN A 87 -2.87 0.10 -33.48
CA GLN A 87 -1.43 0.21 -33.44
C GLN A 87 -0.96 -0.65 -32.28
N THR A 88 -0.20 -1.68 -32.56
CA THR A 88 0.61 -2.36 -31.54
C THR A 88 1.50 -1.30 -30.91
N PRO A 89 1.31 -0.94 -29.63
CA PRO A 89 2.26 -0.07 -29.00
C PRO A 89 3.52 -0.88 -28.76
N ILE A 90 4.49 -0.78 -29.65
CA ILE A 90 5.88 -1.11 -29.37
C ILE A 90 6.39 -0.03 -28.41
N ILE A 91 5.79 0.04 -27.25
CA ILE A 91 6.39 0.80 -26.16
C ILE A 91 7.11 -0.26 -25.34
N ASP A 92 8.38 -0.45 -25.65
CA ASP A 92 9.31 -1.07 -24.73
C ASP A 92 9.31 -0.21 -23.47
N PHE A 93 8.51 -0.60 -22.49
CA PHE A 93 8.50 0.11 -21.22
C PHE A 93 9.86 -0.04 -20.58
N MET A 94 10.52 1.09 -20.35
CA MET A 94 11.77 1.10 -19.60
C MET A 94 11.48 0.89 -18.12
N ALA A 95 12.37 0.12 -17.49
CA ALA A 95 12.35 0.00 -16.04
C ALA A 95 12.74 1.34 -15.36
N PRO A 96 12.22 1.61 -14.16
CA PRO A 96 11.34 0.78 -13.33
C PRO A 96 9.88 0.87 -13.78
N THR A 97 9.13 -0.23 -13.72
CA THR A 97 7.69 -0.18 -13.99
C THR A 97 6.93 0.31 -12.77
N PHE A 98 5.85 1.04 -13.02
CA PHE A 98 4.95 1.48 -11.94
C PHE A 98 4.36 0.27 -11.19
N TRP A 99 4.12 -0.83 -11.89
CA TRP A 99 3.59 -2.03 -11.27
C TRP A 99 4.50 -2.57 -10.15
N MET A 100 5.81 -2.67 -10.44
CA MET A 100 6.80 -3.15 -9.48
C MET A 100 6.98 -2.14 -8.33
N SER A 101 7.14 -0.86 -8.67
CA SER A 101 7.33 0.20 -7.67
C SER A 101 6.15 0.30 -6.72
N ALA A 102 4.91 0.37 -7.24
CA ALA A 102 3.71 0.50 -6.43
C ALA A 102 3.45 -0.72 -5.52
N SER A 103 3.70 -1.94 -6.04
CA SER A 103 3.52 -3.15 -5.24
C SER A 103 4.52 -3.22 -4.08
N VAL A 104 5.79 -2.86 -4.34
CA VAL A 104 6.83 -2.81 -3.30
C VAL A 104 6.61 -1.62 -2.37
N PHE A 105 6.19 -0.47 -2.88
CA PHE A 105 5.80 0.68 -2.04
C PHE A 105 4.74 0.28 -1.03
N PHE A 106 3.66 -0.37 -1.49
CA PHE A 106 2.60 -0.83 -0.60
C PHE A 106 3.11 -1.83 0.44
N ALA A 107 3.89 -2.84 0.03
CA ALA A 107 4.43 -3.85 0.92
C ALA A 107 5.39 -3.26 1.98
N VAL A 108 6.29 -2.37 1.56
CA VAL A 108 7.25 -1.72 2.45
C VAL A 108 6.55 -0.75 3.39
N PHE A 109 5.63 0.08 2.88
CA PHE A 109 4.91 1.06 3.70
C PHE A 109 4.11 0.37 4.81
N THR A 110 3.30 -0.65 4.45
CA THR A 110 2.49 -1.39 5.40
C THR A 110 3.34 -2.25 6.35
N GLY A 111 4.35 -2.93 5.84
CA GLY A 111 5.26 -3.76 6.64
C GLY A 111 6.11 -2.93 7.60
N TYR A 112 6.69 -1.81 7.13
CA TYR A 112 7.47 -0.91 7.97
C TYR A 112 6.61 -0.31 9.08
N ASN A 113 5.39 0.12 8.76
CA ASN A 113 4.44 0.58 9.75
C ASN A 113 4.12 -0.49 10.82
N ALA A 114 3.86 -1.73 10.38
CA ALA A 114 3.61 -2.84 11.31
C ALA A 114 4.81 -3.11 12.22
N LEU A 115 6.05 -3.06 11.68
CA LEU A 115 7.27 -3.19 12.48
C LEU A 115 7.39 -2.06 13.52
N ARG A 116 7.17 -0.82 13.12
CA ARG A 116 7.21 0.34 14.04
C ARG A 116 6.19 0.21 15.16
N ILE A 117 4.97 -0.25 14.86
CA ILE A 117 3.94 -0.51 15.86
C ILE A 117 4.34 -1.69 16.76
N LEU A 118 4.91 -2.75 16.21
CA LEU A 118 5.33 -3.94 16.97
C LEU A 118 6.39 -3.60 18.01
N PHE A 119 7.38 -2.78 17.66
CA PHE A 119 8.48 -2.39 18.54
C PHE A 119 8.17 -1.18 19.42
N LYS A 120 7.02 -0.53 19.25
CA LYS A 120 6.62 0.58 20.10
C LYS A 120 6.35 0.06 21.52
N THR A 121 6.94 0.72 22.52
CA THR A 121 6.72 0.37 23.93
C THR A 121 5.26 0.50 24.29
N SER A 122 4.74 -0.49 25.01
CA SER A 122 3.36 -0.45 25.50
C SER A 122 3.20 0.64 26.55
N SER A 123 2.06 1.34 26.53
CA SER A 123 1.75 2.35 27.55
C SER A 123 1.65 1.70 28.96
N LYS A 124 1.98 2.49 29.98
CA LYS A 124 1.76 2.10 31.37
C LYS A 124 0.25 1.89 31.57
N GLY A 125 -0.19 0.66 31.79
CA GLY A 125 -1.61 0.32 31.96
C GLY A 125 -2.24 -0.48 30.83
N ALA A 126 -1.51 -0.77 29.75
CA ALA A 126 -2.00 -1.66 28.69
C ALA A 126 -2.21 -3.08 29.24
N THR A 127 -3.39 -3.65 28.99
CA THR A 127 -3.68 -5.02 29.39
C THR A 127 -2.90 -6.02 28.51
N GLN A 128 -2.59 -7.19 29.05
CA GLN A 128 -1.92 -8.25 28.30
C GLN A 128 -2.69 -8.65 27.03
N GLN A 129 -4.02 -8.59 27.07
CA GLN A 129 -4.87 -8.85 25.92
C GLN A 129 -4.65 -7.82 24.80
N GLN A 130 -4.57 -6.52 25.12
CA GLN A 130 -4.28 -5.45 24.15
C GLN A 130 -2.91 -5.64 23.50
N ILE A 131 -1.90 -6.01 24.29
CA ILE A 131 -0.55 -6.30 23.79
C ILE A 131 -0.57 -7.47 22.81
N ASN A 132 -1.27 -8.54 23.15
CA ASN A 132 -1.37 -9.73 22.31
C ASN A 132 -2.14 -9.45 21.01
N MET A 133 -3.24 -8.69 21.08
CA MET A 133 -3.98 -8.27 19.88
C MET A 133 -3.12 -7.41 18.96
N ARG A 134 -2.36 -6.45 19.50
CA ARG A 134 -1.42 -5.63 18.72
C ARG A 134 -0.38 -6.49 18.00
N ARG A 135 0.22 -7.46 18.70
CA ARG A 135 1.21 -8.37 18.10
C ARG A 135 0.58 -9.20 17.00
N ALA A 136 -0.58 -9.80 17.25
CA ALA A 136 -1.29 -10.61 16.25
C ALA A 136 -1.61 -9.81 14.98
N TYR A 137 -2.08 -8.57 15.14
CA TYR A 137 -2.32 -7.65 14.04
C TYR A 137 -1.04 -7.34 13.26
N CYS A 138 0.04 -6.95 13.94
CA CYS A 138 1.31 -6.66 13.28
C CYS A 138 1.83 -7.88 12.49
N PHE A 139 1.73 -9.08 13.05
CA PHE A 139 2.12 -10.31 12.33
C PHE A 139 1.24 -10.57 11.11
N ALA A 140 -0.08 -10.36 11.20
CA ALA A 140 -0.96 -10.51 10.05
C ALA A 140 -0.61 -9.52 8.93
N VAL A 141 -0.34 -8.25 9.26
CA VAL A 141 0.07 -7.24 8.27
C VAL A 141 1.43 -7.57 7.67
N LEU A 142 2.39 -8.02 8.47
CA LEU A 142 3.70 -8.47 7.98
C LEU A 142 3.57 -9.66 7.03
N LEU A 143 2.70 -10.62 7.32
CA LEU A 143 2.41 -11.74 6.42
C LEU A 143 1.86 -11.24 5.08
N VAL A 144 0.91 -10.30 5.11
CA VAL A 144 0.38 -9.67 3.88
C VAL A 144 1.49 -8.97 3.11
N ALA A 145 2.36 -8.20 3.76
CA ALA A 145 3.49 -7.54 3.12
C ALA A 145 4.44 -8.54 2.46
N ILE A 146 4.74 -9.65 3.12
CA ILE A 146 5.56 -10.74 2.57
C ILE A 146 4.89 -11.36 1.33
N ILE A 147 3.59 -11.60 1.36
CA ILE A 147 2.84 -12.11 0.20
C ILE A 147 2.97 -11.14 -0.98
N PHE A 148 2.88 -9.83 -0.75
CA PHE A 148 3.07 -8.82 -1.80
C PHE A 148 4.49 -8.85 -2.39
N PHE A 149 5.53 -9.08 -1.57
CA PHE A 149 6.88 -9.28 -2.09
C PHE A 149 6.99 -10.52 -2.98
N PHE A 150 6.34 -11.63 -2.62
CA PHE A 150 6.29 -12.81 -3.48
C PHE A 150 5.53 -12.55 -4.79
N ILE A 151 4.43 -11.80 -4.72
CA ILE A 151 3.67 -11.39 -5.91
C ILE A 151 4.55 -10.49 -6.80
N ALA A 152 5.28 -9.53 -6.23
CA ALA A 152 6.20 -8.69 -6.98
C ALA A 152 7.34 -9.51 -7.61
N GLY A 153 7.94 -10.44 -6.87
CA GLY A 153 8.97 -11.35 -7.37
C GLY A 153 8.47 -12.26 -8.49
N SER A 154 7.20 -12.66 -8.48
CA SER A 154 6.64 -13.51 -9.53
C SER A 154 6.64 -12.82 -10.91
N ARG A 155 6.63 -11.49 -11.00
CA ARG A 155 6.75 -10.77 -12.28
C ARG A 155 8.13 -10.96 -12.92
N VAL A 156 9.18 -11.00 -12.12
CA VAL A 156 10.53 -11.30 -12.61
C VAL A 156 10.60 -12.75 -13.08
N LEU A 157 10.02 -13.68 -12.31
CA LEU A 157 10.00 -15.11 -12.66
C LEU A 157 9.15 -15.40 -13.90
N SER A 158 8.08 -14.65 -14.13
CA SER A 158 7.23 -14.77 -15.32
C SER A 158 7.81 -14.10 -16.57
N GLY A 159 8.95 -13.43 -16.45
CA GLY A 159 9.57 -12.71 -17.56
C GLY A 159 8.91 -11.37 -17.91
N CYS A 160 7.97 -10.91 -17.08
CA CYS A 160 7.31 -9.61 -17.24
C CYS A 160 8.21 -8.44 -16.85
N GLU A 161 9.19 -8.70 -16.02
CA GLU A 161 10.20 -7.74 -15.59
C GLU A 161 11.58 -8.35 -15.75
N THR A 162 12.56 -7.56 -16.12
CA THR A 162 13.96 -7.98 -16.05
C THR A 162 14.40 -7.96 -14.58
N LEU A 163 15.41 -8.78 -14.23
CA LEU A 163 15.94 -8.78 -12.87
C LEU A 163 16.44 -7.40 -12.44
N ALA A 164 17.14 -6.70 -13.36
CA ALA A 164 17.64 -5.35 -13.10
C ALA A 164 16.49 -4.35 -12.94
N GLY A 165 15.49 -4.40 -13.82
CA GLY A 165 14.30 -3.55 -13.76
C GLY A 165 13.51 -3.77 -12.48
N GLY A 166 13.30 -5.03 -12.11
CA GLY A 166 12.63 -5.40 -10.87
C GLY A 166 13.39 -4.89 -9.63
N ALA A 167 14.73 -5.03 -9.61
CA ALA A 167 15.55 -4.53 -8.51
C ALA A 167 15.50 -3.00 -8.39
N ILE A 168 15.57 -2.26 -9.51
CA ILE A 168 15.43 -0.80 -9.51
C ILE A 168 14.03 -0.39 -9.05
N GLY A 169 12.97 -1.02 -9.56
CA GLY A 169 11.60 -0.76 -9.16
C GLY A 169 11.37 -1.01 -7.66
N ALA A 170 11.89 -2.12 -7.15
CA ALA A 170 11.83 -2.45 -5.73
C ALA A 170 12.59 -1.45 -4.85
N PHE A 171 13.77 -1.01 -5.29
CA PHE A 171 14.57 -0.01 -4.58
C PHE A 171 13.84 1.35 -4.56
N VAL A 172 13.31 1.79 -5.69
CA VAL A 172 12.57 3.06 -5.80
C VAL A 172 11.32 3.02 -4.94
N GLY A 173 10.42 2.05 -5.15
CA GLY A 173 9.18 1.95 -4.38
C GLY A 173 9.43 1.78 -2.88
N GLY A 174 10.41 0.94 -2.49
CA GLY A 174 10.79 0.74 -1.10
C GLY A 174 11.33 2.00 -0.44
N SER A 175 12.24 2.72 -1.10
CA SER A 175 12.81 3.96 -0.59
C SER A 175 11.75 5.05 -0.43
N LEU A 176 10.90 5.23 -1.44
CA LEU A 176 9.80 6.20 -1.41
C LEU A 176 8.81 5.88 -0.30
N ALA A 177 8.49 4.61 -0.08
CA ALA A 177 7.60 4.17 0.99
C ALA A 177 8.13 4.56 2.38
N VAL A 178 9.41 4.32 2.65
CA VAL A 178 10.05 4.66 3.93
C VAL A 178 10.10 6.18 4.12
N ILE A 179 10.53 6.93 3.09
CA ILE A 179 10.59 8.40 3.13
C ILE A 179 9.19 8.96 3.41
N TYR A 180 8.18 8.50 2.66
CA TYR A 180 6.81 8.95 2.80
C TYR A 180 6.23 8.63 4.17
N TRP A 181 6.52 7.43 4.69
CA TRP A 181 6.12 7.04 6.05
C TRP A 181 6.68 8.02 7.09
N HIS A 182 7.96 8.37 6.99
CA HIS A 182 8.59 9.34 7.90
C HIS A 182 7.98 10.73 7.79
N ILE A 183 7.66 11.18 6.58
CA ILE A 183 6.95 12.45 6.38
C ILE A 183 5.61 12.45 7.11
N LEU A 184 4.82 11.39 6.95
CA LEU A 184 3.53 11.27 7.62
C LEU A 184 3.66 11.20 9.15
N ASP A 185 4.64 10.47 9.66
CA ASP A 185 4.90 10.34 11.11
C ASP A 185 5.26 11.70 11.73
N VAL A 186 6.04 12.51 11.03
CA VAL A 186 6.39 13.88 11.46
C VAL A 186 5.21 14.85 11.34
N CYS A 187 4.40 14.73 10.28
CA CYS A 187 3.24 15.59 10.08
C CYS A 187 2.10 15.32 11.08
N GLY A 188 2.00 14.12 11.60
CA GLY A 188 1.03 13.80 12.65
C GLY A 188 0.80 12.30 12.83
N SER A 189 0.79 11.86 14.07
CA SER A 189 0.64 10.45 14.42
C SER A 189 -0.68 9.79 13.96
N GLY A 190 -1.69 10.59 13.62
CA GLY A 190 -2.97 10.10 13.11
C GLY A 190 -3.00 9.85 11.59
N LEU A 191 -1.93 10.23 10.86
CA LEU A 191 -1.85 10.08 9.41
C LEU A 191 -1.28 8.69 9.01
N VAL A 192 -0.57 8.05 9.92
CA VAL A 192 -0.01 6.72 9.70
C VAL A 192 -1.08 5.66 10.01
N PRO A 193 -1.22 4.62 9.18
CA PRO A 193 -2.25 3.60 9.37
C PRO A 193 -2.13 2.87 10.71
N ASP A 194 -3.06 3.12 11.60
CA ASP A 194 -3.33 2.29 12.78
C ASP A 194 -4.76 1.76 12.69
N ILE A 195 -4.93 0.71 11.88
CA ILE A 195 -6.25 0.18 11.50
C ILE A 195 -7.08 -0.24 12.72
N LEU A 196 -6.45 -0.62 13.80
CA LEU A 196 -7.15 -1.02 15.02
C LEU A 196 -7.18 0.08 16.10
N GLN A 197 -6.63 1.25 15.85
CA GLN A 197 -6.49 2.35 16.82
C GLN A 197 -5.89 1.90 18.19
N ILE A 198 -5.16 0.79 18.17
CA ILE A 198 -4.59 0.18 19.38
C ILE A 198 -3.51 1.08 19.97
N VAL A 199 -2.77 1.78 19.10
CA VAL A 199 -1.71 2.70 19.53
C VAL A 199 -2.31 3.98 20.09
N ALA A 200 -3.36 4.51 19.49
CA ALA A 200 -4.06 5.71 20.00
C ALA A 200 -4.68 5.45 21.40
N ASN A 201 -5.27 4.27 21.59
CA ASN A 201 -5.82 3.87 22.87
C ASN A 201 -4.75 3.48 23.90
N SER A 202 -3.51 3.30 23.48
CA SER A 202 -2.37 2.98 24.37
C SER A 202 -1.50 4.19 24.69
N ALA A 203 -1.75 5.37 24.11
CA ALA A 203 -1.08 6.58 24.54
C ALA A 203 -1.57 6.98 25.92
N PRO A 204 -0.69 7.28 26.88
CA PRO A 204 -1.14 7.84 28.14
C PRO A 204 -1.86 9.15 27.81
N SER A 205 -3.15 9.23 28.11
CA SER A 205 -3.84 10.50 28.14
C SER A 205 -3.05 11.41 29.09
N SER A 206 -2.31 12.35 28.53
CA SER A 206 -1.70 13.41 29.30
C SER A 206 -2.86 14.19 29.91
N SER A 207 -3.06 14.04 31.22
CA SER A 207 -4.02 14.75 32.01
C SER A 207 -5.46 14.23 32.05
N GLY A 208 -5.76 13.48 33.07
CA GLY A 208 -7.11 13.25 33.57
C GLY A 208 -7.52 11.77 33.57
N PRO A 209 -8.27 11.34 34.58
CA PRO A 209 -8.87 10.03 34.57
C PRO A 209 -9.76 9.93 33.33
N VAL A 210 -9.49 8.92 32.46
CA VAL A 210 -10.39 8.58 31.38
C VAL A 210 -11.69 8.12 32.04
N THR A 211 -12.64 9.06 32.16
CA THR A 211 -14.00 8.67 32.45
C THR A 211 -14.45 7.82 31.27
N PRO A 212 -14.80 6.54 31.48
CA PRO A 212 -15.38 5.76 30.40
C PRO A 212 -16.55 6.56 29.85
N VAL A 213 -16.62 6.72 28.52
CA VAL A 213 -17.82 7.27 27.87
C VAL A 213 -18.91 6.27 28.12
N ILE A 214 -19.56 6.39 29.28
CA ILE A 214 -20.79 5.68 29.55
C ILE A 214 -21.81 6.37 28.64
N CYS A 215 -22.33 5.64 27.67
CA CYS A 215 -23.54 6.06 26.95
C CYS A 215 -24.63 6.17 28.00
N THR A 216 -24.75 7.33 28.66
CA THR A 216 -25.87 7.63 29.51
C THR A 216 -27.08 7.70 28.60
N LYS A 217 -27.99 6.78 28.79
CA LYS A 217 -29.33 6.82 28.22
C LYS A 217 -29.84 8.26 28.38
N PRO A 218 -30.32 8.94 27.33
CA PRO A 218 -30.81 10.30 27.48
C PRO A 218 -31.85 10.29 28.59
N ALA A 219 -31.71 11.21 29.53
CA ALA A 219 -32.68 11.37 30.61
C ALA A 219 -34.05 11.57 29.96
N THR A 220 -34.92 10.60 30.14
CA THR A 220 -36.33 10.73 29.79
C THR A 220 -36.83 11.99 30.49
N TYR A 221 -37.33 12.94 29.68
CA TYR A 221 -38.08 14.09 30.18
C TYR A 221 -39.43 13.57 30.76
N GLU A 222 -39.34 13.00 31.93
CA GLU A 222 -40.52 12.71 32.75
C GLU A 222 -40.44 13.69 33.94
N ASN A 223 -41.16 14.77 33.80
CA ASN A 223 -41.71 15.69 34.80
C ASN A 223 -41.60 17.17 34.30
N ALA A 224 -42.49 17.47 33.36
CA ALA A 224 -42.92 18.81 33.13
C ALA A 224 -44.41 18.79 32.83
N PHE A 225 -45.20 18.53 33.91
CA PHE A 225 -46.57 19.05 34.10
C PHE A 225 -46.94 19.03 35.58
#